data_233682684647a04bb2fd0b52b1fb4cbd
#
_entry.id   233682684647a04bb2fd0b52b1fb4cbd
#
_cell.length_a   1.000
_cell.length_b   1.000
_cell.length_c   1.000
_cell.angle_alpha   90.00
_cell.angle_beta   90.00
_cell.angle_gamma   90.00
#
_symmetry.space_group_name_H-M   'P 1'
#
loop_
_entity.id
_entity.type
_entity.pdbx_description
1 polymer ?
#
loop_
_entity_poly.entity_id
_entity_poly.type
_entity_poly.pdbx_seq_one_letter_code
_entity_poly.pdbx_strand_id
1 'polypeptide(L)'
;MTIVLTAGCAGASVISAPDKVQTLHGNDKTVITFWHTYNDKETRLLVKELIPAFERNNPDIRVKCINLANSNELKYSLIARASSNRGPDVVRMDIAWVPEFAQKGLLEPLDGFPGFEQLEFAFYDKGLSIGFYQDEYYSLPLNLYTKTAIFNRKLLAQAGYSEPPRTMDEILELARKHRFTIGLGGLDPWDTLPYIYSLGGSFVDSGFTRTTGYLNSPGTVRAVEKLTRLYKEKLIYLSAVTLNSDNWEKVRHGNMLITDDAPWFYSLLKPSEIQLALGQTLPVPFPRSIVPSSIIGGENLVIMKGSQHPSEAWAFIQWMTGKEAQLIMSRSGLIPANREAFKAMKVSPNSYLYPYVEAVEDGFLRPTVKNWGKIEQVYTLYLHKIFLGELPVKEGLDLAAAEIDSLLENPSY
;
A
#
# COMPACT_ATOMS: atom_id res chain seq x y z
N MET A 1 59.70 51.90 -6.42
CA MET A 1 59.67 53.21 -5.73
C MET A 1 59.03 52.98 -4.41
N THR A 2 59.83 52.99 -3.39
CA THR A 2 59.61 52.72 -1.99
C THR A 2 58.87 53.91 -1.36
N ILE A 3 57.93 53.73 -0.47
CA ILE A 3 57.80 54.62 0.70
C ILE A 3 57.07 53.83 1.81
N VAL A 4 57.73 53.83 2.93
CA VAL A 4 57.49 53.32 4.27
C VAL A 4 56.85 54.40 5.14
N LEU A 5 56.35 54.00 6.28
CA LEU A 5 56.07 54.77 7.53
C LEU A 5 54.56 54.98 7.81
N THR A 6 54.06 54.85 9.01
CA THR A 6 54.56 54.65 10.39
C THR A 6 53.42 54.30 11.32
N ALA A 7 53.77 53.70 12.44
CA ALA A 7 52.91 53.33 13.53
C ALA A 7 52.34 54.52 14.34
N GLY A 8 51.20 54.32 14.96
CA GLY A 8 50.67 55.15 16.04
C GLY A 8 49.88 54.34 17.05
N CYS A 9 50.50 54.03 18.19
CA CYS A 9 49.84 53.51 19.38
C CYS A 9 49.19 54.64 20.17
N ALA A 10 47.99 54.38 20.71
CA ALA A 10 47.44 54.86 22.00
C ALA A 10 45.93 54.60 21.95
N GLY A 11 45.23 54.12 22.88
CA GLY A 11 45.35 53.98 24.31
C GLY A 11 44.19 53.13 24.80
N ALA A 12 44.40 52.34 25.81
CA ALA A 12 43.42 51.51 26.48
C ALA A 12 42.31 52.31 27.17
N SER A 13 41.07 51.87 27.02
CA SER A 13 40.04 52.12 28.02
C SER A 13 39.26 50.86 28.26
N VAL A 14 39.50 50.31 29.41
CA VAL A 14 38.74 49.22 30.04
C VAL A 14 37.41 49.81 30.44
N ILE A 15 36.32 49.31 29.92
CA ILE A 15 35.00 49.41 30.53
C ILE A 15 34.43 47.99 30.64
N SER A 16 34.23 47.64 31.89
CA SER A 16 33.68 46.43 32.44
C SER A 16 32.17 46.29 32.17
N ALA A 17 31.81 45.09 32.19
CA ALA A 17 30.67 44.40 32.75
C ALA A 17 29.91 43.57 31.67
N PRO A 18 29.62 42.33 31.99
CA PRO A 18 28.93 41.48 31.06
C PRO A 18 27.45 41.79 31.08
N ASP A 19 26.94 42.30 30.01
CA ASP A 19 25.50 42.25 29.79
C ASP A 19 25.13 40.77 29.75
N LYS A 20 24.27 40.39 30.68
CA LYS A 20 23.56 39.15 30.71
C LYS A 20 23.00 38.91 29.31
N VAL A 21 23.61 37.96 28.59
CA VAL A 21 22.93 37.30 27.49
C VAL A 21 21.71 36.63 28.12
N GLN A 22 20.58 37.32 28.08
CA GLN A 22 19.29 36.69 28.20
C GLN A 22 19.21 35.73 27.02
N THR A 23 19.51 34.47 27.29
CA THR A 23 19.01 33.37 26.48
C THR A 23 17.50 33.46 26.54
N LEU A 24 16.93 34.15 25.54
CA LEU A 24 15.56 33.97 25.14
C LEU A 24 15.49 32.47 24.74
N HIS A 25 15.09 31.64 25.67
CA HIS A 25 14.52 30.37 25.36
C HIS A 25 13.20 30.66 24.63
N GLY A 26 13.30 31.04 23.37
CA GLY A 26 12.23 30.89 22.44
C GLY A 26 12.00 29.36 22.38
N ASN A 27 10.78 28.90 22.62
CA ASN A 27 10.37 27.54 22.41
C ASN A 27 10.67 27.15 20.96
N ASP A 28 11.88 26.72 20.67
CA ASP A 28 12.23 26.09 19.40
C ASP A 28 11.56 24.73 19.40
N LYS A 29 10.44 24.65 18.68
CA LYS A 29 9.68 23.40 18.55
C LYS A 29 10.54 22.35 17.89
N THR A 30 10.50 21.13 18.40
CA THR A 30 11.07 19.95 17.73
C THR A 30 10.35 19.74 16.40
N VAL A 31 11.10 19.71 15.31
CA VAL A 31 10.54 19.50 13.96
C VAL A 31 10.78 18.04 13.55
N ILE A 32 9.72 17.27 13.45
CA ILE A 32 9.76 15.94 12.84
C ILE A 32 9.38 15.99 11.36
N THR A 33 10.03 15.16 10.56
CA THR A 33 9.75 15.02 9.11
C THR A 33 8.91 13.79 8.87
N PHE A 34 7.77 13.98 8.21
CA PHE A 34 6.85 12.91 7.81
C PHE A 34 6.77 12.77 6.29
N TRP A 35 7.25 11.64 5.76
CA TRP A 35 7.13 11.31 4.34
C TRP A 35 5.90 10.43 4.09
N HIS A 36 5.08 10.82 3.13
CA HIS A 36 3.83 10.13 2.83
C HIS A 36 3.52 10.10 1.34
N THR A 37 2.68 9.15 0.96
CA THR A 37 2.23 8.89 -0.40
C THR A 37 0.73 9.16 -0.58
N TYR A 38 0.15 10.01 0.25
CA TYR A 38 -1.26 10.37 0.20
C TYR A 38 -1.60 11.11 -1.09
N ASN A 39 -2.77 10.82 -1.68
CA ASN A 39 -3.33 11.60 -2.78
C ASN A 39 -3.75 13.01 -2.31
N ASP A 40 -4.21 13.86 -3.24
CA ASP A 40 -4.59 15.25 -2.94
C ASP A 40 -5.71 15.38 -1.90
N LYS A 41 -6.69 14.46 -1.90
CA LYS A 41 -7.80 14.49 -0.95
C LYS A 41 -7.33 14.10 0.45
N GLU A 42 -6.53 13.07 0.55
CA GLU A 42 -5.90 12.58 1.77
C GLU A 42 -4.92 13.61 2.34
N THR A 43 -4.08 14.18 1.48
CA THR A 43 -3.13 15.26 1.87
C THR A 43 -3.87 16.49 2.41
N ARG A 44 -5.02 16.85 1.84
CA ARG A 44 -5.83 17.96 2.39
C ARG A 44 -6.34 17.67 3.79
N LEU A 45 -6.80 16.46 4.08
CA LEU A 45 -7.23 16.06 5.42
C LEU A 45 -6.05 16.07 6.41
N LEU A 46 -4.92 15.50 5.99
CA LEU A 46 -3.69 15.50 6.80
C LEU A 46 -3.29 16.94 7.20
N VAL A 47 -3.12 17.82 6.23
CA VAL A 47 -2.58 19.16 6.46
C VAL A 47 -3.59 20.11 7.12
N LYS A 48 -4.89 19.98 6.81
CA LYS A 48 -5.89 20.92 7.33
C LYS A 48 -6.50 20.49 8.67
N GLU A 49 -6.52 19.21 8.98
CA GLU A 49 -7.20 18.70 10.16
C GLU A 49 -6.28 17.92 11.10
N LEU A 50 -5.56 16.90 10.60
CA LEU A 50 -4.81 15.99 11.46
C LEU A 50 -3.58 16.64 12.09
N ILE A 51 -2.72 17.27 11.28
CA ILE A 51 -1.52 17.94 11.81
C ILE A 51 -1.87 19.08 12.75
N PRO A 52 -2.81 20.00 12.43
CA PRO A 52 -3.19 21.02 13.37
C PRO A 52 -3.81 20.48 14.67
N ALA A 53 -4.52 19.34 14.64
CA ALA A 53 -5.04 18.70 15.83
C ALA A 53 -3.92 18.09 16.67
N PHE A 54 -2.98 17.40 16.05
CA PHE A 54 -1.80 16.85 16.70
C PHE A 54 -0.95 17.95 17.37
N GLU A 55 -0.62 19.01 16.63
CA GLU A 55 0.23 20.11 17.12
C GLU A 55 -0.44 20.94 18.24
N ARG A 56 -1.78 20.99 18.31
CA ARG A 56 -2.47 21.59 19.46
C ARG A 56 -2.30 20.77 20.75
N ASN A 57 -2.30 19.44 20.63
CA ASN A 57 -2.12 18.55 21.76
C ASN A 57 -0.65 18.33 22.13
N ASN A 58 0.26 18.66 21.22
CA ASN A 58 1.72 18.54 21.36
C ASN A 58 2.39 19.87 20.96
N PRO A 59 2.25 20.94 21.77
CA PRO A 59 2.64 22.30 21.37
C PRO A 59 4.13 22.46 21.07
N ASP A 60 4.96 21.58 21.59
CA ASP A 60 6.42 21.59 21.41
C ASP A 60 6.88 20.81 20.16
N ILE A 61 5.95 20.17 19.43
CA ILE A 61 6.25 19.41 18.22
C ILE A 61 5.66 20.14 16.99
N ARG A 62 6.42 20.14 15.90
CA ARG A 62 6.00 20.58 14.57
C ARG A 62 6.18 19.45 13.57
N VAL A 63 5.19 19.21 12.71
CA VAL A 63 5.26 18.17 11.67
C VAL A 63 5.51 18.80 10.30
N LYS A 64 6.64 18.46 9.68
CA LYS A 64 6.96 18.81 8.30
C LYS A 64 6.62 17.65 7.37
N CYS A 65 5.52 17.78 6.62
CA CYS A 65 5.10 16.80 5.64
C CYS A 65 5.82 16.92 4.31
N ILE A 66 6.16 15.78 3.70
CA ILE A 66 6.67 15.69 2.33
C ILE A 66 5.85 14.64 1.60
N ASN A 67 5.11 15.08 0.57
CA ASN A 67 4.33 14.19 -0.29
C ASN A 67 5.20 13.68 -1.44
N LEU A 68 5.20 12.37 -1.65
CA LEU A 68 5.99 11.66 -2.65
C LEU A 68 5.11 10.66 -3.40
N ALA A 69 5.44 10.37 -4.65
CA ALA A 69 4.78 9.30 -5.38
C ALA A 69 5.16 7.92 -4.78
N ASN A 70 4.18 7.02 -4.66
CA ASN A 70 4.46 5.63 -4.31
C ASN A 70 5.11 4.93 -5.51
N SER A 71 6.39 4.62 -5.41
CA SER A 71 7.17 4.04 -6.49
C SER A 71 8.41 3.30 -5.97
N ASN A 72 9.02 2.49 -6.83
CA ASN A 72 10.29 1.85 -6.51
C ASN A 72 11.43 2.86 -6.28
N GLU A 73 11.39 4.01 -6.95
CA GLU A 73 12.37 5.10 -6.75
C GLU A 73 12.28 5.65 -5.32
N LEU A 74 11.07 5.81 -4.78
CA LEU A 74 10.87 6.18 -3.37
C LEU A 74 11.47 5.12 -2.46
N LYS A 75 11.19 3.84 -2.68
CA LYS A 75 11.72 2.73 -1.89
C LYS A 75 13.25 2.75 -1.84
N TYR A 76 13.90 2.83 -3.01
CA TYR A 76 15.37 2.88 -3.09
C TYR A 76 15.95 4.15 -2.48
N SER A 77 15.28 5.30 -2.63
CA SER A 77 15.67 6.55 -1.99
C SER A 77 15.62 6.46 -0.47
N LEU A 78 14.57 5.83 0.09
CA LEU A 78 14.45 5.58 1.53
C LEU A 78 15.57 4.68 2.04
N ILE A 79 15.87 3.57 1.34
CA ILE A 79 16.97 2.67 1.69
C ILE A 79 18.31 3.43 1.72
N ALA A 80 18.63 4.18 0.66
CA ALA A 80 19.88 4.92 0.55
C ALA A 80 20.03 5.99 1.64
N ARG A 81 18.94 6.71 1.96
CA ARG A 81 18.93 7.76 3.00
C ARG A 81 19.04 7.16 4.40
N ALA A 82 18.29 6.10 4.70
CA ALA A 82 18.34 5.44 5.99
C ALA A 82 19.73 4.86 6.26
N SER A 83 20.35 4.21 5.26
CA SER A 83 21.72 3.67 5.37
C SER A 83 22.79 4.75 5.66
N SER A 84 22.47 6.03 5.44
CA SER A 84 23.37 7.16 5.73
C SER A 84 22.88 8.04 6.89
N ASN A 85 21.92 7.58 7.68
CA ASN A 85 21.25 8.32 8.77
C ASN A 85 20.70 9.70 8.32
N ARG A 86 20.16 9.77 7.09
CA ARG A 86 19.54 10.98 6.51
C ARG A 86 18.10 10.74 6.10
N GLY A 87 17.49 9.70 6.64
CA GLY A 87 16.07 9.40 6.45
C GLY A 87 15.17 10.44 7.12
N PRO A 88 13.87 10.46 6.79
CA PRO A 88 12.88 11.18 7.57
C PRO A 88 12.68 10.51 8.94
N ASP A 89 11.97 11.19 9.86
CA ASP A 89 11.66 10.60 11.16
C ASP A 89 10.56 9.55 11.04
N VAL A 90 9.48 9.88 10.32
CA VAL A 90 8.31 9.00 10.12
C VAL A 90 8.04 8.80 8.64
N VAL A 91 7.71 7.57 8.25
CA VAL A 91 7.28 7.22 6.88
C VAL A 91 5.95 6.49 6.90
N ARG A 92 5.02 6.91 6.02
CA ARG A 92 3.89 6.09 5.59
C ARG A 92 4.39 5.11 4.53
N MET A 93 4.57 3.86 4.92
CA MET A 93 5.26 2.82 4.16
C MET A 93 4.28 1.76 3.69
N ASP A 94 4.40 1.34 2.43
CA ASP A 94 3.66 0.16 1.93
C ASP A 94 3.98 -1.07 2.79
N ILE A 95 2.95 -1.80 3.18
CA ILE A 95 3.09 -2.98 4.05
C ILE A 95 4.07 -4.02 3.50
N ALA A 96 4.20 -4.14 2.18
CA ALA A 96 5.11 -5.10 1.55
C ALA A 96 6.60 -4.70 1.67
N TRP A 97 6.91 -3.45 2.03
CA TRP A 97 8.28 -3.00 2.21
C TRP A 97 8.79 -3.18 3.64
N VAL A 98 7.90 -3.19 4.63
CA VAL A 98 8.25 -3.23 6.05
C VAL A 98 9.21 -4.38 6.40
N PRO A 99 8.97 -5.65 5.99
CA PRO A 99 9.88 -6.75 6.34
C PRO A 99 11.30 -6.57 5.78
N GLU A 100 11.43 -6.03 4.56
CA GLU A 100 12.74 -5.76 3.96
C GLU A 100 13.51 -4.66 4.72
N PHE A 101 12.80 -3.60 5.11
CA PHE A 101 13.42 -2.49 5.85
C PHE A 101 13.80 -2.91 7.28
N ALA A 102 12.97 -3.68 7.96
CA ALA A 102 13.26 -4.25 9.28
C ALA A 102 14.51 -5.16 9.21
N GLN A 103 14.55 -6.10 8.25
CA GLN A 103 15.70 -6.97 8.03
C GLN A 103 17.02 -6.22 7.81
N LYS A 104 16.97 -5.12 7.06
CA LYS A 104 18.15 -4.29 6.77
C LYS A 104 18.56 -3.41 7.95
N GLY A 105 17.83 -3.47 9.08
CA GLY A 105 18.08 -2.63 10.25
C GLY A 105 17.85 -1.13 9.98
N LEU A 106 16.89 -0.80 9.10
CA LEU A 106 16.59 0.56 8.68
C LEU A 106 15.40 1.19 9.42
N LEU A 107 14.78 0.44 10.33
CA LEU A 107 13.65 0.87 11.16
C LEU A 107 14.02 0.81 12.64
N GLU A 108 13.36 1.65 13.45
CA GLU A 108 13.40 1.55 14.90
C GLU A 108 12.33 0.57 15.39
N PRO A 109 12.63 -0.35 16.33
CA PRO A 109 11.62 -1.14 17.01
C PRO A 109 10.65 -0.24 17.77
N LEU A 110 9.35 -0.55 17.73
CA LEU A 110 8.30 0.27 18.33
C LEU A 110 7.82 -0.23 19.70
N ASP A 111 8.00 -1.50 20.00
CA ASP A 111 7.54 -2.16 21.22
C ASP A 111 8.24 -1.68 22.50
N GLY A 112 9.44 -1.08 22.37
CA GLY A 112 10.12 -0.41 23.48
C GLY A 112 9.57 0.98 23.83
N PHE A 113 8.69 1.57 23.02
CA PHE A 113 8.12 2.89 23.31
C PHE A 113 6.96 2.84 24.31
N PRO A 114 6.79 3.89 25.13
CA PRO A 114 5.70 3.94 26.11
C PRO A 114 4.32 3.82 25.47
N GLY A 115 3.47 2.96 26.01
CA GLY A 115 2.10 2.80 25.56
C GLY A 115 1.92 1.87 24.36
N PHE A 116 2.97 1.19 23.88
CA PHE A 116 2.85 0.24 22.77
C PHE A 116 1.92 -0.93 23.11
N GLU A 117 2.06 -1.55 24.28
CA GLU A 117 1.23 -2.67 24.73
C GLU A 117 -0.27 -2.36 24.69
N GLN A 118 -0.68 -1.11 24.99
CA GLN A 118 -2.06 -0.69 24.94
C GLN A 118 -2.54 -0.50 23.48
N LEU A 119 -1.65 -0.05 22.59
CA LEU A 119 -1.95 0.13 21.17
C LEU A 119 -2.04 -1.17 20.41
N GLU A 120 -1.28 -2.18 20.79
CA GLU A 120 -1.31 -3.51 20.16
C GLU A 120 -2.75 -4.04 20.05
N PHE A 121 -3.55 -3.92 21.11
CA PHE A 121 -4.94 -4.37 21.12
C PHE A 121 -5.90 -3.52 20.25
N ALA A 122 -5.46 -2.35 19.80
CA ALA A 122 -6.27 -1.48 18.95
C ALA A 122 -6.35 -1.97 17.51
N PHE A 123 -5.52 -2.93 17.10
CA PHE A 123 -5.45 -3.43 15.72
C PHE A 123 -5.90 -4.89 15.60
N TYR A 124 -6.24 -5.30 14.39
CA TYR A 124 -6.43 -6.71 14.06
C TYR A 124 -5.07 -7.40 13.96
N ASP A 125 -4.97 -8.60 14.52
CA ASP A 125 -3.72 -9.38 14.58
C ASP A 125 -3.08 -9.53 13.19
N LYS A 126 -3.91 -9.75 12.17
CA LYS A 126 -3.49 -9.85 10.77
C LYS A 126 -2.78 -8.58 10.25
N GLY A 127 -3.27 -7.40 10.65
CA GLY A 127 -2.64 -6.12 10.28
C GLY A 127 -1.37 -5.86 11.08
N LEU A 128 -1.40 -6.16 12.37
CA LEU A 128 -0.28 -5.95 13.28
C LEU A 128 0.90 -6.88 12.95
N SER A 129 0.62 -8.15 12.59
CA SER A 129 1.67 -9.14 12.24
C SER A 129 2.56 -8.73 11.07
N ILE A 130 2.10 -7.83 10.20
CA ILE A 130 2.90 -7.27 9.11
C ILE A 130 4.14 -6.52 9.63
N GLY A 131 3.99 -5.87 10.78
CA GLY A 131 5.07 -5.12 11.44
C GLY A 131 6.01 -5.96 12.28
N PHE A 132 5.69 -7.24 12.51
CA PHE A 132 6.44 -8.12 13.41
C PHE A 132 7.57 -8.83 12.67
N TYR A 133 8.80 -8.69 13.18
CA TYR A 133 10.00 -9.31 12.61
C TYR A 133 11.02 -9.57 13.72
N GLN A 134 11.52 -10.82 13.85
CA GLN A 134 12.52 -11.23 14.85
C GLN A 134 12.17 -10.80 16.28
N ASP A 135 10.95 -11.12 16.71
CA ASP A 135 10.41 -10.87 18.04
C ASP A 135 10.22 -9.38 18.40
N GLU A 136 10.30 -8.47 17.43
CA GLU A 136 10.08 -7.03 17.62
C GLU A 136 9.05 -6.48 16.61
N TYR A 137 8.37 -5.41 16.99
CA TYR A 137 7.44 -4.68 16.11
C TYR A 137 8.10 -3.44 15.52
N TYR A 138 8.14 -3.33 14.21
CA TYR A 138 8.76 -2.22 13.48
C TYR A 138 7.77 -1.25 12.84
N SER A 139 6.48 -1.55 12.90
CA SER A 139 5.45 -0.68 12.33
C SER A 139 4.10 -0.86 12.99
N LEU A 140 3.26 0.20 12.93
CA LEU A 140 1.85 0.11 13.27
C LEU A 140 0.97 0.29 12.03
N PRO A 141 -0.13 -0.50 11.91
CA PRO A 141 -1.06 -0.38 10.78
C PRO A 141 -1.74 0.99 10.78
N LEU A 142 -1.72 1.67 9.63
CA LEU A 142 -2.36 2.97 9.46
C LEU A 142 -3.72 2.85 8.77
N ASN A 143 -3.74 2.22 7.61
CA ASN A 143 -4.95 1.96 6.85
C ASN A 143 -4.82 0.68 6.03
N LEU A 144 -5.98 0.11 5.72
CA LEU A 144 -6.10 -1.04 4.83
C LEU A 144 -6.80 -0.62 3.54
N TYR A 145 -6.56 -1.37 2.49
CA TYR A 145 -7.35 -1.37 1.27
C TYR A 145 -7.31 -2.75 0.63
N THR A 146 -8.26 -2.99 -0.25
CA THR A 146 -8.35 -4.23 -1.02
C THR A 146 -8.88 -3.92 -2.40
N LYS A 147 -8.78 -4.87 -3.30
CA LYS A 147 -9.42 -4.80 -4.62
C LYS A 147 -10.81 -5.44 -4.58
N THR A 148 -11.71 -4.87 -5.35
CA THR A 148 -12.99 -5.48 -5.69
C THR A 148 -13.09 -5.67 -7.20
N ALA A 149 -13.93 -6.60 -7.63
CA ALA A 149 -14.34 -6.73 -9.03
C ALA A 149 -15.35 -5.64 -9.34
N ILE A 150 -15.09 -4.85 -10.38
CA ILE A 150 -15.92 -3.71 -10.81
C ILE A 150 -16.52 -4.04 -12.15
N PHE A 151 -17.83 -4.31 -12.19
CA PHE A 151 -18.55 -4.71 -13.38
C PHE A 151 -19.23 -3.52 -14.06
N ASN A 152 -19.32 -3.55 -15.39
CA ASN A 152 -20.18 -2.65 -16.14
C ASN A 152 -21.65 -3.14 -16.10
N ARG A 153 -22.57 -2.33 -15.58
CA ARG A 153 -24.00 -2.69 -15.43
C ARG A 153 -24.69 -2.92 -16.77
N LYS A 154 -24.37 -2.13 -17.80
CA LYS A 154 -24.98 -2.26 -19.12
C LYS A 154 -24.62 -3.59 -19.77
N LEU A 155 -23.36 -4.00 -19.71
CA LEU A 155 -22.91 -5.28 -20.30
C LEU A 155 -23.47 -6.48 -19.53
N LEU A 156 -23.57 -6.41 -18.20
CA LEU A 156 -24.28 -7.42 -17.42
C LEU A 156 -25.74 -7.56 -17.88
N ALA A 157 -26.47 -6.46 -17.96
CA ALA A 157 -27.85 -6.46 -18.41
C ALA A 157 -28.01 -7.00 -19.84
N GLN A 158 -27.12 -6.65 -20.77
CA GLN A 158 -27.08 -7.19 -22.13
C GLN A 158 -26.90 -8.71 -22.17
N ALA A 159 -26.18 -9.26 -21.19
CA ALA A 159 -25.99 -10.71 -21.04
C ALA A 159 -27.13 -11.39 -20.25
N GLY A 160 -28.14 -10.64 -19.78
CA GLY A 160 -29.29 -11.15 -19.04
C GLY A 160 -29.09 -11.24 -17.54
N TYR A 161 -28.09 -10.53 -17.00
CA TYR A 161 -27.76 -10.54 -15.56
C TYR A 161 -28.11 -9.20 -14.92
N SER A 162 -28.81 -9.23 -13.77
CA SER A 162 -29.01 -8.07 -12.89
C SER A 162 -27.88 -7.94 -11.86
N GLU A 163 -27.27 -9.07 -11.47
CA GLU A 163 -26.14 -9.20 -10.55
C GLU A 163 -25.03 -10.00 -11.24
N PRO A 164 -23.75 -9.79 -10.85
CA PRO A 164 -22.63 -10.57 -11.40
C PRO A 164 -22.79 -12.07 -11.13
N PRO A 165 -22.29 -12.94 -12.02
CA PRO A 165 -22.15 -14.36 -11.73
C PRO A 165 -21.34 -14.61 -10.45
N ARG A 166 -21.61 -15.72 -9.79
CA ARG A 166 -21.04 -16.00 -8.47
C ARG A 166 -19.62 -16.57 -8.52
N THR A 167 -19.23 -17.15 -9.62
CA THR A 167 -17.90 -17.76 -9.80
C THR A 167 -17.11 -17.06 -10.90
N MET A 168 -15.80 -17.05 -10.76
CA MET A 168 -14.92 -16.50 -11.78
C MET A 168 -15.03 -17.28 -13.11
N ASP A 169 -15.25 -18.62 -13.04
CA ASP A 169 -15.45 -19.42 -14.23
C ASP A 169 -16.66 -18.95 -15.03
N GLU A 170 -17.80 -18.71 -14.39
CA GLU A 170 -19.00 -18.16 -15.05
C GLU A 170 -18.74 -16.79 -15.65
N ILE A 171 -17.95 -15.95 -14.99
CA ILE A 171 -17.58 -14.61 -15.49
C ILE A 171 -16.71 -14.73 -16.75
N LEU A 172 -15.71 -15.60 -16.74
CA LEU A 172 -14.84 -15.84 -17.89
C LEU A 172 -15.63 -16.41 -19.07
N GLU A 173 -16.59 -17.31 -18.81
CA GLU A 173 -17.45 -17.89 -19.84
C GLU A 173 -18.43 -16.87 -20.40
N LEU A 174 -19.01 -16.00 -19.53
CA LEU A 174 -19.84 -14.87 -19.95
C LEU A 174 -19.06 -13.93 -20.87
N ALA A 175 -17.85 -13.54 -20.47
CA ALA A 175 -16.98 -12.70 -21.28
C ALA A 175 -16.70 -13.33 -22.64
N ARG A 176 -16.41 -14.61 -22.69
CA ARG A 176 -16.13 -15.36 -23.92
C ARG A 176 -17.36 -15.47 -24.83
N LYS A 177 -18.52 -15.83 -24.27
CA LYS A 177 -19.78 -15.99 -25.00
C LYS A 177 -20.23 -14.71 -25.69
N HIS A 178 -20.08 -13.57 -25.01
CA HIS A 178 -20.52 -12.27 -25.50
C HIS A 178 -19.41 -11.43 -26.13
N ARG A 179 -18.18 -11.95 -26.18
CA ARG A 179 -16.98 -11.24 -26.65
C ARG A 179 -16.70 -9.96 -25.86
N PHE A 180 -17.02 -9.95 -24.57
CA PHE A 180 -16.70 -8.86 -23.67
C PHE A 180 -15.26 -8.96 -23.17
N THR A 181 -14.62 -7.81 -22.96
CA THR A 181 -13.25 -7.76 -22.45
C THR A 181 -13.20 -7.69 -20.93
N ILE A 182 -12.12 -8.21 -20.38
CA ILE A 182 -11.72 -8.18 -18.97
C ILE A 182 -10.45 -7.34 -18.87
N GLY A 183 -10.40 -6.40 -17.93
CA GLY A 183 -9.22 -5.56 -17.69
C GLY A 183 -8.38 -6.09 -16.54
N LEU A 184 -7.11 -6.33 -16.78
CA LEU A 184 -6.09 -6.53 -15.76
C LEU A 184 -5.13 -5.34 -15.75
N GLY A 185 -4.74 -4.88 -14.55
CA GLY A 185 -3.78 -3.80 -14.38
C GLY A 185 -2.40 -4.17 -14.90
N GLY A 186 -1.96 -5.39 -14.61
CA GLY A 186 -0.66 -5.93 -14.99
C GLY A 186 -0.59 -7.44 -14.82
N LEU A 187 0.63 -7.97 -14.74
CA LEU A 187 0.91 -9.39 -14.51
C LEU A 187 1.66 -9.63 -13.18
N ASP A 188 1.73 -8.64 -12.32
CA ASP A 188 2.28 -8.78 -10.98
C ASP A 188 1.30 -9.50 -10.02
N PRO A 189 1.74 -9.87 -8.82
CA PRO A 189 0.88 -10.54 -7.84
C PRO A 189 -0.35 -9.73 -7.42
N TRP A 190 -0.24 -8.39 -7.36
CA TRP A 190 -1.36 -7.52 -6.99
C TRP A 190 -2.50 -7.58 -8.00
N ASP A 191 -2.17 -7.70 -9.28
CA ASP A 191 -3.13 -7.70 -10.37
C ASP A 191 -3.67 -9.10 -10.71
N THR A 192 -2.89 -10.15 -10.51
CA THR A 192 -3.24 -11.49 -10.99
C THR A 192 -3.70 -12.47 -9.90
N LEU A 193 -3.18 -12.36 -8.65
CA LEU A 193 -3.55 -13.30 -7.60
C LEU A 193 -5.05 -13.31 -7.29
N PRO A 194 -5.79 -12.19 -7.28
CA PRO A 194 -7.24 -12.24 -7.09
C PRO A 194 -7.96 -13.15 -8.10
N TYR A 195 -7.57 -13.12 -9.36
CA TYR A 195 -8.13 -14.00 -10.39
C TYR A 195 -7.70 -15.45 -10.23
N ILE A 196 -6.41 -15.67 -9.93
CA ILE A 196 -5.86 -17.02 -9.72
C ILE A 196 -6.53 -17.69 -8.53
N TYR A 197 -6.69 -16.99 -7.40
CA TYR A 197 -7.36 -17.53 -6.21
C TYR A 197 -8.86 -17.76 -6.48
N SER A 198 -9.53 -16.85 -7.18
CA SER A 198 -10.94 -17.02 -7.58
C SER A 198 -11.16 -18.24 -8.49
N LEU A 199 -10.13 -18.66 -9.23
CA LEU A 199 -10.14 -19.86 -10.10
C LEU A 199 -9.65 -21.13 -9.41
N GLY A 200 -9.41 -21.08 -8.09
CA GLY A 200 -8.96 -22.23 -7.29
C GLY A 200 -7.47 -22.51 -7.34
N GLY A 201 -6.68 -21.52 -7.75
CA GLY A 201 -5.22 -21.55 -7.63
C GLY A 201 -4.73 -21.09 -6.26
N SER A 202 -3.42 -21.09 -6.08
CA SER A 202 -2.73 -20.63 -4.89
C SER A 202 -1.34 -20.09 -5.26
N PHE A 203 -0.68 -19.41 -4.32
CA PHE A 203 0.65 -18.85 -4.54
C PHE A 203 1.71 -19.50 -3.65
N VAL A 204 1.44 -19.60 -2.35
CA VAL A 204 2.41 -19.97 -1.32
C VAL A 204 1.72 -20.74 -0.21
N ASP A 205 2.44 -21.51 0.58
CA ASP A 205 1.94 -22.19 1.76
C ASP A 205 1.54 -21.17 2.88
N SER A 206 0.83 -21.67 3.89
CA SER A 206 0.34 -20.81 5.00
C SER A 206 1.46 -20.20 5.86
N GLY A 207 2.66 -20.78 5.83
CA GLY A 207 3.83 -20.31 6.55
C GLY A 207 4.71 -19.35 5.73
N PHE A 208 4.35 -19.06 4.48
CA PHE A 208 5.15 -18.26 3.54
C PHE A 208 6.58 -18.80 3.33
N THR A 209 6.73 -20.14 3.36
CA THR A 209 8.03 -20.82 3.29
C THR A 209 8.31 -21.45 1.94
N ARG A 210 7.25 -21.73 1.15
CA ARG A 210 7.39 -22.48 -0.09
C ARG A 210 6.28 -22.19 -1.09
N THR A 211 6.64 -21.96 -2.35
CA THR A 211 5.72 -21.79 -3.47
C THR A 211 5.57 -23.05 -4.33
N THR A 212 6.57 -23.95 -4.32
CA THR A 212 6.45 -25.26 -4.98
C THR A 212 5.32 -26.08 -4.38
N GLY A 213 4.43 -26.58 -5.23
CA GLY A 213 3.20 -27.28 -4.85
C GLY A 213 1.98 -26.35 -4.66
N TYR A 214 2.19 -25.04 -4.69
CA TYR A 214 1.17 -23.98 -4.60
C TYR A 214 1.11 -23.16 -5.89
N LEU A 215 2.14 -22.35 -6.18
CA LEU A 215 2.21 -21.56 -7.41
C LEU A 215 2.15 -22.45 -8.66
N ASN A 216 2.76 -23.62 -8.63
CA ASN A 216 2.76 -24.59 -9.72
C ASN A 216 1.78 -25.76 -9.51
N SER A 217 0.81 -25.60 -8.58
CA SER A 217 -0.23 -26.60 -8.34
C SER A 217 -1.12 -26.82 -9.59
N PRO A 218 -1.77 -27.98 -9.71
CA PRO A 218 -2.72 -28.21 -10.81
C PRO A 218 -3.84 -27.17 -10.87
N GLY A 219 -4.25 -26.60 -9.70
CA GLY A 219 -5.24 -25.52 -9.62
C GLY A 219 -4.74 -24.25 -10.25
N THR A 220 -3.54 -23.81 -9.87
CA THR A 220 -2.91 -22.61 -10.42
C THR A 220 -2.61 -22.73 -11.91
N VAL A 221 -2.10 -23.89 -12.33
CA VAL A 221 -1.86 -24.17 -13.77
C VAL A 221 -3.15 -23.98 -14.57
N ARG A 222 -4.27 -24.61 -14.15
CA ARG A 222 -5.56 -24.45 -14.82
C ARG A 222 -6.05 -22.98 -14.81
N ALA A 223 -5.85 -22.26 -13.70
CA ALA A 223 -6.24 -20.86 -13.59
C ALA A 223 -5.48 -19.99 -14.61
N VAL A 224 -4.16 -20.15 -14.68
CA VAL A 224 -3.31 -19.39 -15.62
C VAL A 224 -3.58 -19.81 -17.07
N GLU A 225 -3.85 -21.09 -17.36
CA GLU A 225 -4.27 -21.55 -18.69
C GLU A 225 -5.59 -20.90 -19.16
N LYS A 226 -6.57 -20.75 -18.26
CA LYS A 226 -7.82 -20.05 -18.58
C LYS A 226 -7.56 -18.58 -18.92
N LEU A 227 -6.76 -17.88 -18.11
CA LEU A 227 -6.41 -16.48 -18.34
C LEU A 227 -5.62 -16.29 -19.63
N THR A 228 -4.59 -17.10 -19.88
CA THR A 228 -3.77 -17.01 -21.10
C THR A 228 -4.58 -17.33 -22.37
N ARG A 229 -5.56 -18.26 -22.28
CA ARG A 229 -6.46 -18.53 -23.38
C ARG A 229 -7.29 -17.31 -23.75
N LEU A 230 -7.90 -16.65 -22.77
CA LEU A 230 -8.68 -15.43 -23.00
C LEU A 230 -7.80 -14.27 -23.50
N TYR A 231 -6.55 -14.19 -23.04
CA TYR A 231 -5.60 -13.22 -23.56
C TYR A 231 -5.31 -13.45 -25.05
N LYS A 232 -5.04 -14.70 -25.47
CA LYS A 232 -4.85 -15.09 -26.87
C LYS A 232 -6.12 -14.83 -27.71
N GLU A 233 -7.30 -14.99 -27.14
CA GLU A 233 -8.59 -14.67 -27.77
C GLU A 233 -8.88 -13.15 -27.81
N LYS A 234 -7.97 -12.30 -27.30
CA LYS A 234 -8.08 -10.83 -27.20
C LYS A 234 -9.27 -10.39 -26.31
N LEU A 235 -9.60 -11.17 -25.31
CA LEU A 235 -10.63 -10.89 -24.32
C LEU A 235 -10.07 -10.39 -23.00
N ILE A 236 -8.75 -10.52 -22.75
CA ILE A 236 -8.06 -9.84 -21.65
C ILE A 236 -7.29 -8.64 -22.22
N TYR A 237 -7.50 -7.50 -21.60
CA TYR A 237 -6.78 -6.26 -21.84
C TYR A 237 -5.81 -6.00 -20.68
N LEU A 238 -4.51 -5.94 -20.98
CA LEU A 238 -3.46 -5.65 -20.01
C LEU A 238 -3.05 -4.18 -20.13
N SER A 239 -3.39 -3.35 -19.16
CA SER A 239 -3.08 -1.91 -19.20
C SER A 239 -1.58 -1.62 -19.10
N ALA A 240 -0.83 -2.41 -18.34
CA ALA A 240 0.63 -2.26 -18.22
C ALA A 240 1.39 -2.48 -19.54
N VAL A 241 0.87 -3.32 -20.42
CA VAL A 241 1.48 -3.57 -21.76
C VAL A 241 1.17 -2.45 -22.74
N THR A 242 0.02 -1.80 -22.59
CA THR A 242 -0.45 -0.75 -23.51
C THR A 242 -0.05 0.66 -23.09
N LEU A 243 0.64 0.82 -21.91
CA LEU A 243 0.98 2.11 -21.30
C LEU A 243 -0.22 3.04 -21.06
N ASN A 244 -1.43 2.54 -21.13
CA ASN A 244 -2.68 3.26 -20.95
C ASN A 244 -3.46 2.64 -19.79
N SER A 245 -3.51 3.31 -18.65
CA SER A 245 -4.36 2.95 -17.51
C SER A 245 -5.82 3.35 -17.74
N ASP A 246 -6.40 3.00 -18.88
CA ASP A 246 -7.76 3.41 -19.28
C ASP A 246 -8.84 2.37 -18.93
N ASN A 247 -8.51 1.34 -18.13
CA ASN A 247 -9.48 0.33 -17.67
C ASN A 247 -10.69 0.99 -16.97
N TRP A 248 -10.45 2.05 -16.21
CA TRP A 248 -11.53 2.78 -15.52
C TRP A 248 -12.53 3.40 -16.49
N GLU A 249 -12.06 4.05 -17.53
CA GLU A 249 -12.92 4.64 -18.55
C GLU A 249 -13.61 3.56 -19.39
N LYS A 250 -12.89 2.50 -19.75
CA LYS A 250 -13.46 1.39 -20.50
C LYS A 250 -14.60 0.70 -19.76
N VAL A 251 -14.42 0.37 -18.46
CA VAL A 251 -15.47 -0.28 -17.68
C VAL A 251 -16.65 0.67 -17.43
N ARG A 252 -16.43 1.95 -17.22
CA ARG A 252 -17.50 2.94 -17.04
C ARG A 252 -18.32 3.12 -18.30
N HIS A 253 -17.71 3.17 -19.45
CA HIS A 253 -18.37 3.42 -20.73
C HIS A 253 -18.92 2.18 -21.44
N GLY A 254 -18.79 0.98 -20.85
CA GLY A 254 -19.33 -0.25 -21.44
C GLY A 254 -18.48 -0.85 -22.55
N ASN A 255 -17.18 -0.54 -22.56
CA ASN A 255 -16.20 -1.12 -23.46
C ASN A 255 -15.43 -2.28 -22.81
N MET A 256 -15.75 -2.60 -21.54
CA MET A 256 -15.14 -3.64 -20.73
C MET A 256 -16.17 -4.17 -19.73
N LEU A 257 -16.27 -5.49 -19.61
CA LEU A 257 -17.23 -6.14 -18.68
C LEU A 257 -16.83 -5.94 -17.23
N ILE A 258 -15.58 -6.19 -16.94
CA ILE A 258 -15.02 -6.20 -15.58
C ILE A 258 -13.58 -5.68 -15.61
N THR A 259 -13.24 -4.91 -14.61
CA THR A 259 -11.86 -4.67 -14.14
C THR A 259 -11.84 -4.82 -12.64
N ASP A 260 -10.66 -4.72 -12.03
CA ASP A 260 -10.52 -4.67 -10.58
C ASP A 260 -9.75 -3.43 -10.17
N ASP A 261 -10.10 -2.91 -9.02
CA ASP A 261 -9.30 -1.84 -8.40
C ASP A 261 -9.65 -1.68 -6.90
N ALA A 262 -8.85 -0.89 -6.22
CA ALA A 262 -9.06 -0.47 -4.84
C ALA A 262 -10.03 0.73 -4.74
N PRO A 263 -10.41 1.21 -3.55
CA PRO A 263 -11.42 2.25 -3.38
C PRO A 263 -11.15 3.56 -4.14
N TRP A 264 -9.91 3.82 -4.56
CA TRP A 264 -9.55 5.04 -5.31
C TRP A 264 -10.24 5.14 -6.67
N PHE A 265 -10.68 4.03 -7.27
CA PHE A 265 -11.54 4.07 -8.47
C PHE A 265 -12.74 5.01 -8.30
N TYR A 266 -13.31 5.07 -7.10
CA TYR A 266 -14.42 5.96 -6.76
C TYR A 266 -13.97 7.18 -5.94
N SER A 267 -13.09 6.99 -4.96
CA SER A 267 -12.75 8.04 -4.00
C SER A 267 -12.00 9.22 -4.59
N LEU A 268 -11.36 9.06 -5.74
CA LEU A 268 -10.72 10.14 -6.49
C LEU A 268 -11.71 11.00 -7.28
N LEU A 269 -12.94 10.50 -7.52
CA LEU A 269 -13.99 11.22 -8.21
C LEU A 269 -14.63 12.30 -7.32
N LYS A 270 -15.22 13.31 -7.94
CA LYS A 270 -16.08 14.26 -7.22
C LYS A 270 -17.38 13.57 -6.77
N PRO A 271 -18.07 14.05 -5.73
CA PRO A 271 -19.29 13.42 -5.23
C PRO A 271 -20.37 13.18 -6.30
N SER A 272 -20.57 14.12 -7.22
CA SER A 272 -21.51 13.97 -8.36
C SER A 272 -21.07 12.90 -9.36
N GLU A 273 -19.76 12.76 -9.58
CA GLU A 273 -19.19 11.78 -10.50
C GLU A 273 -19.23 10.36 -9.90
N ILE A 274 -19.13 10.24 -8.54
CA ILE A 274 -19.29 8.94 -7.86
C ILE A 274 -20.68 8.37 -8.14
N GLN A 275 -21.74 9.17 -8.02
CA GLN A 275 -23.11 8.71 -8.29
C GLN A 275 -23.30 8.27 -9.75
N LEU A 276 -22.70 9.02 -10.68
CA LEU A 276 -22.71 8.64 -12.09
C LEU A 276 -21.96 7.32 -12.32
N ALA A 277 -20.78 7.16 -11.73
CA ALA A 277 -19.98 5.96 -11.82
C ALA A 277 -20.71 4.74 -11.25
N LEU A 278 -21.39 4.86 -10.09
CA LEU A 278 -22.22 3.81 -9.49
C LEU A 278 -23.45 3.45 -10.35
N GLY A 279 -23.99 4.41 -11.09
CA GLY A 279 -25.03 4.14 -12.11
C GLY A 279 -24.52 3.32 -13.30
N GLN A 280 -23.23 3.42 -13.60
CA GLN A 280 -22.58 2.72 -14.71
C GLN A 280 -21.93 1.40 -14.31
N THR A 281 -21.45 1.31 -13.07
CA THR A 281 -20.63 0.21 -12.57
C THR A 281 -21.19 -0.40 -11.30
N LEU A 282 -20.75 -1.62 -10.99
CA LEU A 282 -21.13 -2.37 -9.80
C LEU A 282 -19.89 -2.98 -9.17
N PRO A 283 -19.37 -2.41 -8.05
CA PRO A 283 -18.30 -3.04 -7.30
C PRO A 283 -18.85 -4.18 -6.45
N VAL A 284 -18.16 -5.32 -6.45
CA VAL A 284 -18.47 -6.48 -5.60
C VAL A 284 -17.16 -7.12 -5.14
N PRO A 285 -17.11 -7.80 -3.97
CA PRO A 285 -15.96 -8.62 -3.62
C PRO A 285 -15.61 -9.60 -4.74
N PHE A 286 -14.33 -9.95 -4.88
CA PHE A 286 -13.96 -10.98 -5.85
C PHE A 286 -14.74 -12.28 -5.60
N PRO A 287 -15.19 -12.97 -6.66
CA PRO A 287 -15.84 -14.26 -6.53
C PRO A 287 -14.95 -15.23 -5.74
N ARG A 288 -15.51 -15.82 -4.69
CA ARG A 288 -14.78 -16.80 -3.86
C ARG A 288 -14.72 -18.15 -4.56
N SER A 289 -13.56 -18.81 -4.46
CA SER A 289 -13.42 -20.23 -4.66
C SER A 289 -13.42 -20.92 -3.28
N ILE A 290 -12.43 -21.79 -3.03
CA ILE A 290 -12.26 -22.46 -1.73
C ILE A 290 -11.68 -21.49 -0.69
N VAL A 291 -10.90 -20.51 -1.15
CA VAL A 291 -10.21 -19.50 -0.32
C VAL A 291 -10.68 -18.09 -0.65
N PRO A 292 -10.48 -17.11 0.25
CA PRO A 292 -10.68 -15.70 -0.05
C PRO A 292 -9.86 -15.27 -1.25
N SER A 293 -10.45 -14.43 -2.11
CA SER A 293 -9.83 -14.05 -3.38
C SER A 293 -9.49 -12.56 -3.47
N SER A 294 -9.92 -11.73 -2.52
CA SER A 294 -9.54 -10.32 -2.47
C SER A 294 -8.17 -10.15 -1.82
N ILE A 295 -7.26 -9.46 -2.50
CA ILE A 295 -5.92 -9.17 -1.99
C ILE A 295 -5.96 -7.94 -1.08
N ILE A 296 -5.29 -8.02 0.07
CA ILE A 296 -5.19 -6.91 1.01
C ILE A 296 -3.85 -6.20 0.83
N GLY A 297 -3.94 -4.90 0.67
CA GLY A 297 -2.84 -3.95 0.78
C GLY A 297 -3.08 -3.00 1.95
N GLY A 298 -2.18 -2.08 2.11
CA GLY A 298 -2.25 -1.06 3.16
C GLY A 298 -0.94 -0.34 3.33
N GLU A 299 -0.95 0.61 4.23
CA GLU A 299 0.27 1.27 4.68
C GLU A 299 0.35 1.25 6.19
N ASN A 300 1.58 1.11 6.64
CA ASN A 300 1.97 1.21 8.04
C ASN A 300 2.75 2.50 8.29
N LEU A 301 2.79 2.92 9.54
CA LEU A 301 3.72 3.96 10.00
C LEU A 301 4.93 3.31 10.64
N VAL A 302 6.10 3.82 10.26
CA VAL A 302 7.42 3.38 10.75
C VAL A 302 8.22 4.58 11.23
N ILE A 303 9.13 4.36 12.20
CA ILE A 303 10.21 5.29 12.54
C ILE A 303 11.47 4.81 11.82
N MET A 304 12.10 5.71 11.07
CA MET A 304 13.33 5.36 10.37
C MET A 304 14.52 5.32 11.34
N LYS A 305 15.37 4.31 11.16
CA LYS A 305 16.63 4.20 11.95
C LYS A 305 17.46 5.45 11.76
N GLY A 306 17.97 5.99 12.87
CA GLY A 306 18.75 7.23 12.88
C GLY A 306 17.92 8.51 12.96
N SER A 307 16.59 8.43 13.15
CA SER A 307 15.79 9.60 13.56
C SER A 307 16.41 10.26 14.79
N GLN A 308 16.50 11.59 14.77
CA GLN A 308 17.00 12.36 15.90
C GLN A 308 15.89 12.69 16.92
N HIS A 309 14.64 12.36 16.58
CA HIS A 309 13.43 12.68 17.33
C HIS A 309 12.49 11.47 17.47
N PRO A 310 12.99 10.28 17.91
CA PRO A 310 12.19 9.07 17.91
C PRO A 310 10.99 9.13 18.88
N SER A 311 11.11 9.85 20.00
CA SER A 311 9.99 10.00 20.94
C SER A 311 8.87 10.86 20.39
N GLU A 312 9.18 11.95 19.69
CA GLU A 312 8.21 12.82 19.02
C GLU A 312 7.60 12.15 17.79
N ALA A 313 8.40 11.37 17.07
CA ALA A 313 7.93 10.52 15.97
C ALA A 313 6.93 9.47 16.48
N TRP A 314 7.22 8.85 17.63
CA TRP A 314 6.32 7.91 18.28
C TRP A 314 5.00 8.57 18.70
N ALA A 315 5.04 9.74 19.33
CA ALA A 315 3.83 10.50 19.67
C ALA A 315 2.96 10.79 18.44
N PHE A 316 3.58 11.10 17.30
CA PHE A 316 2.86 11.30 16.04
C PHE A 316 2.27 10.00 15.49
N ILE A 317 2.98 8.89 15.56
CA ILE A 317 2.46 7.56 15.17
C ILE A 317 1.27 7.17 16.03
N GLN A 318 1.35 7.33 17.36
CA GLN A 318 0.23 7.06 18.27
C GLN A 318 -1.01 7.87 17.90
N TRP A 319 -0.84 9.16 17.58
CA TRP A 319 -1.94 10.01 17.13
C TRP A 319 -2.54 9.52 15.82
N MET A 320 -1.72 9.32 14.80
CA MET A 320 -2.17 8.94 13.45
C MET A 320 -2.84 7.58 13.39
N THR A 321 -2.43 6.64 14.23
CA THR A 321 -3.02 5.30 14.33
C THR A 321 -4.19 5.23 15.32
N GLY A 322 -4.45 6.32 16.03
CA GLY A 322 -5.57 6.45 16.95
C GLY A 322 -6.92 6.54 16.25
N LYS A 323 -7.98 6.23 16.98
CA LYS A 323 -9.37 6.19 16.50
C LYS A 323 -9.80 7.49 15.80
N GLU A 324 -9.54 8.64 16.42
CA GLU A 324 -9.97 9.95 15.90
C GLU A 324 -9.32 10.26 14.56
N ALA A 325 -7.99 10.12 14.47
CA ALA A 325 -7.24 10.41 13.25
C ALA A 325 -7.66 9.47 12.11
N GLN A 326 -7.83 8.20 12.37
CA GLN A 326 -8.25 7.24 11.35
C GLN A 326 -9.71 7.46 10.90
N LEU A 327 -10.61 7.88 11.78
CA LEU A 327 -11.97 8.29 11.38
C LEU A 327 -11.96 9.54 10.49
N ILE A 328 -11.09 10.51 10.77
CA ILE A 328 -10.93 11.67 9.88
C ILE A 328 -10.42 11.21 8.51
N MET A 329 -9.41 10.35 8.45
CA MET A 329 -8.86 9.84 7.20
C MET A 329 -9.83 8.95 6.43
N SER A 330 -10.74 8.23 7.09
CA SER A 330 -11.74 7.38 6.42
C SER A 330 -12.69 8.18 5.50
N ARG A 331 -12.84 9.48 5.71
CA ARG A 331 -13.61 10.37 4.80
C ARG A 331 -12.98 10.50 3.41
N SER A 332 -11.72 10.12 3.25
CA SER A 332 -11.08 10.01 1.93
C SER A 332 -11.41 8.72 1.18
N GLY A 333 -11.92 7.70 1.87
CA GLY A 333 -12.16 6.36 1.34
C GLY A 333 -11.14 5.32 1.83
N LEU A 334 -10.17 5.72 2.68
CA LEU A 334 -9.28 4.79 3.36
C LEU A 334 -10.03 4.00 4.43
N ILE A 335 -9.72 2.72 4.56
CA ILE A 335 -10.32 1.84 5.57
C ILE A 335 -9.42 1.85 6.80
N PRO A 336 -9.94 2.24 7.99
CA PRO A 336 -9.18 2.26 9.21
C PRO A 336 -8.62 0.88 9.57
N ALA A 337 -7.34 0.84 9.97
CA ALA A 337 -6.75 -0.36 10.56
C ALA A 337 -7.07 -0.50 12.07
N ASN A 338 -7.39 0.60 12.73
CA ASN A 338 -7.82 0.62 14.13
C ASN A 338 -9.23 0.04 14.28
N ARG A 339 -9.40 -0.98 15.12
CA ARG A 339 -10.66 -1.73 15.33
C ARG A 339 -11.83 -0.82 15.73
N GLU A 340 -11.58 0.16 16.59
CA GLU A 340 -12.64 1.07 17.03
C GLU A 340 -13.04 2.09 15.98
N ALA A 341 -12.06 2.61 15.23
CA ALA A 341 -12.31 3.49 14.11
C ALA A 341 -13.07 2.75 12.99
N PHE A 342 -12.67 1.51 12.68
CA PHE A 342 -13.35 0.65 11.72
C PHE A 342 -14.82 0.43 12.09
N LYS A 343 -15.11 0.03 13.34
CA LYS A 343 -16.48 -0.14 13.84
C LYS A 343 -17.30 1.15 13.82
N ALA A 344 -16.65 2.29 14.09
CA ALA A 344 -17.31 3.60 14.13
C ALA A 344 -17.55 4.20 12.73
N MET A 345 -16.88 3.73 11.71
CA MET A 345 -17.00 4.23 10.34
C MET A 345 -18.40 4.04 9.73
N LYS A 346 -19.16 3.03 10.17
CA LYS A 346 -20.56 2.75 9.80
C LYS A 346 -20.84 2.94 8.30
N VAL A 347 -20.19 2.14 7.45
CA VAL A 347 -20.38 2.23 6.00
C VAL A 347 -21.79 1.75 5.61
N SER A 348 -22.52 2.58 4.91
CA SER A 348 -23.85 2.21 4.37
C SER A 348 -23.70 1.12 3.32
N PRO A 349 -24.59 0.11 3.28
CA PRO A 349 -24.64 -0.89 2.20
C PRO A 349 -24.74 -0.30 0.79
N ASN A 350 -25.29 0.92 0.68
CA ASN A 350 -25.41 1.62 -0.62
C ASN A 350 -24.16 2.45 -0.97
N SER A 351 -23.14 2.45 -0.12
CA SER A 351 -21.88 3.13 -0.39
C SER A 351 -21.01 2.27 -1.31
N TYR A 352 -20.29 2.94 -2.25
CA TYR A 352 -19.26 2.26 -3.05
C TYR A 352 -18.20 1.57 -2.18
N LEU A 353 -18.00 2.06 -0.95
CA LEU A 353 -16.97 1.53 -0.04
C LEU A 353 -17.40 0.21 0.63
N TYR A 354 -18.70 -0.09 0.67
CA TYR A 354 -19.23 -1.26 1.37
C TYR A 354 -18.60 -2.59 0.88
N PRO A 355 -18.55 -2.91 -0.41
CA PRO A 355 -17.93 -4.16 -0.88
C PRO A 355 -16.43 -4.24 -0.60
N TYR A 356 -15.73 -3.11 -0.49
CA TYR A 356 -14.32 -3.10 -0.10
C TYR A 356 -14.16 -3.44 1.39
N VAL A 357 -15.04 -2.92 2.24
CA VAL A 357 -15.04 -3.25 3.68
C VAL A 357 -15.30 -4.75 3.89
N GLU A 358 -16.31 -5.31 3.22
CA GLU A 358 -16.56 -6.76 3.25
C GLU A 358 -15.35 -7.57 2.77
N ALA A 359 -14.72 -7.15 1.68
CA ALA A 359 -13.58 -7.85 1.10
C ALA A 359 -12.31 -7.79 1.99
N VAL A 360 -12.13 -6.73 2.80
CA VAL A 360 -11.01 -6.64 3.76
C VAL A 360 -11.14 -7.67 4.88
N GLU A 361 -12.34 -7.94 5.38
CA GLU A 361 -12.54 -8.90 6.46
C GLU A 361 -12.08 -10.31 6.07
N ASP A 362 -12.34 -10.70 4.83
CA ASP A 362 -12.05 -12.02 4.29
C ASP A 362 -10.80 -12.09 3.39
N GLY A 363 -10.18 -10.96 3.05
CA GLY A 363 -9.08 -10.91 2.10
C GLY A 363 -7.80 -11.65 2.56
N PHE A 364 -6.94 -11.99 1.61
CA PHE A 364 -5.61 -12.54 1.90
C PHE A 364 -4.54 -11.44 1.88
N LEU A 365 -3.57 -11.55 2.77
CA LEU A 365 -2.39 -10.67 2.77
C LEU A 365 -1.38 -11.15 1.72
N ARG A 366 -0.69 -10.20 1.09
CA ARG A 366 0.56 -10.52 0.41
C ARG A 366 1.56 -11.10 1.41
N PRO A 367 2.40 -12.08 1.02
CA PRO A 367 3.40 -12.63 1.92
C PRO A 367 4.31 -11.54 2.51
N THR A 368 4.42 -11.51 3.82
CA THR A 368 5.30 -10.58 4.55
C THR A 368 6.69 -11.19 4.67
N VAL A 369 7.39 -11.33 3.54
CA VAL A 369 8.71 -11.95 3.45
C VAL A 369 9.76 -10.93 3.00
N LYS A 370 11.00 -11.14 3.45
CA LYS A 370 12.11 -10.20 3.27
C LYS A 370 12.43 -9.86 1.80
N ASN A 371 12.31 -10.83 0.91
CA ASN A 371 12.67 -10.69 -0.50
C ASN A 371 11.46 -10.40 -1.38
N TRP A 372 10.34 -9.91 -0.83
CA TRP A 372 9.10 -9.73 -1.58
C TRP A 372 9.29 -9.01 -2.90
N GLY A 373 10.05 -7.91 -2.93
CA GLY A 373 10.28 -7.17 -4.18
C GLY A 373 10.98 -8.01 -5.27
N LYS A 374 11.89 -8.91 -4.91
CA LYS A 374 12.52 -9.84 -5.86
C LYS A 374 11.55 -10.96 -6.27
N ILE A 375 10.80 -11.48 -5.31
CA ILE A 375 9.77 -12.50 -5.54
C ILE A 375 8.73 -11.98 -6.54
N GLU A 376 8.27 -10.76 -6.35
CA GLU A 376 7.34 -10.09 -7.25
C GLU A 376 7.91 -9.91 -8.66
N GLN A 377 9.19 -9.54 -8.79
CA GLN A 377 9.87 -9.45 -10.08
C GLN A 377 9.98 -10.80 -10.78
N VAL A 378 10.37 -11.86 -10.07
CA VAL A 378 10.45 -13.22 -10.62
C VAL A 378 9.07 -13.70 -11.06
N TYR A 379 8.07 -13.59 -10.21
CA TYR A 379 6.69 -13.93 -10.55
C TYR A 379 6.23 -13.21 -11.82
N THR A 380 6.37 -11.90 -11.86
CA THR A 380 5.94 -11.06 -12.98
C THR A 380 6.67 -11.43 -14.26
N LEU A 381 7.99 -11.68 -14.20
CA LEU A 381 8.78 -12.11 -15.35
C LEU A 381 8.26 -13.41 -15.97
N TYR A 382 8.02 -14.42 -15.15
CA TYR A 382 7.55 -15.72 -15.66
C TYR A 382 6.11 -15.63 -16.16
N LEU A 383 5.22 -14.87 -15.53
CA LEU A 383 3.89 -14.63 -16.06
C LEU A 383 3.94 -13.91 -17.42
N HIS A 384 4.82 -12.93 -17.59
CA HIS A 384 5.02 -12.30 -18.91
C HIS A 384 5.42 -13.31 -19.97
N LYS A 385 6.41 -14.16 -19.71
CA LYS A 385 6.86 -15.21 -20.65
C LYS A 385 5.71 -16.17 -21.00
N ILE A 386 4.89 -16.55 -20.01
CA ILE A 386 3.74 -17.42 -20.20
C ILE A 386 2.67 -16.73 -21.07
N PHE A 387 2.31 -15.49 -20.77
CA PHE A 387 1.28 -14.76 -21.52
C PHE A 387 1.72 -14.46 -22.96
N LEU A 388 3.00 -14.17 -23.18
CA LEU A 388 3.58 -14.01 -24.53
C LEU A 388 3.69 -15.34 -25.31
N GLY A 389 3.54 -16.48 -24.62
CA GLY A 389 3.67 -17.81 -25.23
C GLY A 389 5.11 -18.28 -25.42
N GLU A 390 6.08 -17.62 -24.77
CA GLU A 390 7.50 -17.99 -24.76
C GLU A 390 7.75 -19.25 -23.93
N LEU A 391 6.92 -19.49 -22.90
CA LEU A 391 6.94 -20.68 -22.06
C LEU A 391 5.55 -21.32 -21.97
N PRO A 392 5.47 -22.67 -21.94
CA PRO A 392 4.27 -23.37 -21.53
C PRO A 392 3.89 -23.00 -20.09
N VAL A 393 2.59 -22.95 -19.79
CA VAL A 393 2.10 -22.53 -18.45
C VAL A 393 2.75 -23.33 -17.33
N LYS A 394 2.70 -24.68 -17.42
CA LYS A 394 3.25 -25.55 -16.37
C LYS A 394 4.74 -25.34 -16.17
N GLU A 395 5.51 -25.31 -17.25
CA GLU A 395 6.95 -25.10 -17.21
C GLU A 395 7.31 -23.73 -16.63
N GLY A 396 6.65 -22.66 -17.08
CA GLY A 396 6.90 -21.32 -16.56
C GLY A 396 6.57 -21.18 -15.07
N LEU A 397 5.49 -21.82 -14.60
CA LEU A 397 5.14 -21.81 -13.17
C LEU A 397 6.08 -22.69 -12.34
N ASP A 398 6.62 -23.81 -12.89
CA ASP A 398 7.63 -24.62 -12.22
C ASP A 398 8.93 -23.85 -12.01
N LEU A 399 9.40 -23.16 -13.05
CA LEU A 399 10.60 -22.34 -12.98
C LEU A 399 10.41 -21.18 -12.00
N ALA A 400 9.27 -20.50 -12.06
CA ALA A 400 8.94 -19.42 -11.13
C ALA A 400 8.94 -19.92 -9.68
N ALA A 401 8.28 -21.05 -9.41
CA ALA A 401 8.20 -21.61 -8.06
C ALA A 401 9.59 -21.97 -7.52
N ALA A 402 10.43 -22.64 -8.31
CA ALA A 402 11.77 -23.05 -7.91
C ALA A 402 12.66 -21.82 -7.61
N GLU A 403 12.61 -20.77 -8.45
CA GLU A 403 13.39 -19.57 -8.25
C GLU A 403 12.91 -18.77 -7.02
N ILE A 404 11.59 -18.67 -6.81
CA ILE A 404 11.01 -18.02 -5.63
C ILE A 404 11.36 -18.79 -4.35
N ASP A 405 11.29 -20.12 -4.35
CA ASP A 405 11.67 -20.93 -3.19
C ASP A 405 13.13 -20.68 -2.78
N SER A 406 14.03 -20.54 -3.75
CA SER A 406 15.44 -20.17 -3.48
C SER A 406 15.57 -18.78 -2.82
N LEU A 407 14.68 -17.83 -3.13
CA LEU A 407 14.64 -16.52 -2.49
C LEU A 407 14.04 -16.57 -1.06
N LEU A 408 13.14 -17.52 -0.81
CA LEU A 408 12.56 -17.73 0.52
C LEU A 408 13.54 -18.44 1.46
N GLU A 409 14.30 -19.41 0.97
CA GLU A 409 15.28 -20.20 1.74
C GLU A 409 16.55 -19.39 2.06
N ASN A 410 17.04 -18.55 1.12
CA ASN A 410 18.27 -17.79 1.26
C ASN A 410 18.00 -16.30 1.48
N PRO A 411 17.95 -15.85 2.75
CA PRO A 411 17.70 -14.44 3.06
C PRO A 411 18.87 -13.48 2.79
N SER A 412 19.97 -13.96 2.19
CA SER A 412 21.25 -13.24 2.06
C SER A 412 21.48 -12.57 0.69
N TYR A 413 20.48 -12.52 -0.18
CA TYR A 413 20.59 -11.85 -1.49
C TYR A 413 19.91 -10.49 -1.51
#